data_2b85514e9e47b46a611e3e5b5712ba16
#
_entry.id   2b85514e9e47b46a611e3e5b5712ba16
#
_cell.length_a   1.000
_cell.length_b   1.000
_cell.length_c   1.000
_cell.angle_alpha   90.00
_cell.angle_beta   90.00
_cell.angle_gamma   90.00
#
_symmetry.space_group_name_H-M   'P 1'
#
loop_
_entity.id
_entity.type
_entity.pdbx_description
1 polymer ?
#
loop_
_entity_poly.entity_id
_entity_poly.type
_entity_poly.pdbx_seq_one_letter_code
_entity_poly.pdbx_strand_id
1 'polypeptide(L)'
;MRKAVALRLSAAVATAALAAATGVIVSMPSASAATGGVTGYATQNGGTTGGAGGQVVKATTGTQIHQALCGRATSSTPITIQVEGTINHANTAKVSGDSCNTAAGVIELKQISNVTLVGVGSGAVFDQLGIHIRQSSNIIIQNVTVKNVKKSGSPTSNGGDAIGMESDVRNVWVDHSTLEASGGEAEGFDGLFDMKDNTQYVTLSYSILRNSGRGGLIGSSETELSNGFITFHHNLYQNLDSRTPLLRGGIAHIYNNYYVNLNESGINSRAGAKAKVDNNYFKDSKDVLGTFYTDAAGYWQVSGNTFDNVTWSAHASDNNPAGPNPTSNTTVSIPYSYSLDAAGCVPSIVTQTAGANKGLQVSDGNCTPTTPTGNPTTPTPSPTTATPSPTTGPTQPSGTNLSLSGGADGSSKASGTSYGNVKDGNLSTYWSPSGSTGSVSVKWDAATTVSSVNIREASGSSIGSWRVLNGDTGAVLTSGSGVGTISFASASLRKVTFEITSSSGTPKVAEFETYA
;
A
#
# COMPACT_ATOMS: atom_id res chain seq x y z
N MET A 1 39.57 -81.22 -3.26
CA MET A 1 38.10 -81.28 -3.20
C MET A 1 37.58 -80.40 -2.13
N ARG A 2 37.13 -79.18 -2.42
CA ARG A 2 36.24 -78.41 -1.58
C ARG A 2 35.38 -77.56 -2.50
N LYS A 3 34.06 -77.75 -2.47
CA LYS A 3 33.06 -77.10 -3.28
C LYS A 3 32.82 -75.70 -2.76
N ALA A 4 32.94 -74.72 -3.62
CA ALA A 4 32.49 -73.35 -3.33
C ALA A 4 30.99 -73.25 -3.59
N VAL A 5 30.23 -72.77 -2.56
CA VAL A 5 28.82 -72.45 -2.64
C VAL A 5 28.71 -70.95 -3.02
N ALA A 6 28.15 -70.68 -4.18
CA ALA A 6 27.85 -69.32 -4.63
C ALA A 6 26.52 -68.86 -4.01
N LEU A 7 26.57 -67.79 -3.19
CA LEU A 7 25.42 -67.12 -2.64
C LEU A 7 24.94 -66.03 -3.65
N ARG A 8 23.76 -66.23 -4.20
CA ARG A 8 23.12 -65.21 -5.06
C ARG A 8 22.42 -64.21 -4.17
N LEU A 9 22.92 -62.97 -4.19
CA LEU A 9 22.20 -61.82 -3.60
C LEU A 9 21.21 -61.28 -4.65
N SER A 10 19.91 -61.36 -4.34
CA SER A 10 18.86 -60.70 -5.12
C SER A 10 18.71 -59.27 -4.64
N ALA A 11 19.06 -58.29 -5.48
CA ALA A 11 18.79 -56.89 -5.23
C ALA A 11 17.34 -56.60 -5.59
N ALA A 12 16.54 -56.25 -4.57
CA ALA A 12 15.21 -55.71 -4.75
C ALA A 12 15.34 -54.22 -5.07
N VAL A 13 15.00 -53.83 -6.28
CA VAL A 13 14.87 -52.42 -6.68
C VAL A 13 13.53 -51.91 -6.16
N ALA A 14 13.56 -51.07 -5.15
CA ALA A 14 12.41 -50.33 -4.70
C ALA A 14 12.25 -49.09 -5.59
N THR A 15 11.29 -49.11 -6.50
CA THR A 15 10.87 -47.94 -7.25
C THR A 15 10.04 -47.05 -6.34
N ALA A 16 10.63 -45.93 -5.86
CA ALA A 16 9.90 -44.85 -5.22
C ALA A 16 9.10 -44.10 -6.29
N ALA A 17 7.78 -44.25 -6.27
CA ALA A 17 6.88 -43.44 -7.07
C ALA A 17 6.86 -42.01 -6.51
N LEU A 18 7.47 -41.08 -7.23
CA LEU A 18 7.37 -39.66 -6.97
C LEU A 18 5.96 -39.21 -7.39
N ALA A 19 5.06 -39.05 -6.44
CA ALA A 19 3.75 -38.43 -6.69
C ALA A 19 3.98 -36.94 -6.95
N ALA A 20 4.01 -36.53 -8.23
CA ALA A 20 3.91 -35.14 -8.61
C ALA A 20 2.50 -34.65 -8.25
N ALA A 21 2.38 -33.88 -7.18
CA ALA A 21 1.16 -33.14 -6.89
C ALA A 21 1.05 -32.03 -7.95
N THR A 22 0.30 -32.28 -9.01
CA THR A 22 -0.15 -31.25 -9.93
C THR A 22 -1.14 -30.36 -9.18
N GLY A 23 -0.62 -29.25 -8.63
CA GLY A 23 -1.45 -28.18 -8.10
C GLY A 23 -2.29 -27.61 -9.24
N VAL A 24 -3.60 -27.75 -9.15
CA VAL A 24 -4.54 -27.07 -10.02
C VAL A 24 -4.39 -25.57 -9.76
N ILE A 25 -3.76 -24.85 -10.66
CA ILE A 25 -3.70 -23.38 -10.64
C ILE A 25 -5.09 -22.88 -11.04
N VAL A 26 -5.92 -22.59 -10.06
CA VAL A 26 -7.16 -21.86 -10.27
C VAL A 26 -6.78 -20.39 -10.44
N SER A 27 -6.83 -19.87 -11.66
CA SER A 27 -6.70 -18.45 -11.92
C SER A 27 -7.94 -17.74 -11.31
N MET A 28 -7.73 -17.12 -10.15
CA MET A 28 -8.74 -16.26 -9.55
C MET A 28 -8.67 -14.86 -10.14
N PRO A 29 -9.79 -14.14 -10.24
CA PRO A 29 -9.77 -12.75 -10.70
C PRO A 29 -8.86 -11.90 -9.79
N SER A 30 -8.10 -11.02 -10.39
CA SER A 30 -7.17 -10.11 -9.71
C SER A 30 -7.92 -9.33 -8.62
N ALA A 31 -7.62 -9.61 -7.36
CA ALA A 31 -8.03 -8.71 -6.29
C ALA A 31 -7.22 -7.43 -6.44
N SER A 32 -7.85 -6.37 -6.94
CA SER A 32 -7.30 -5.03 -6.87
C SER A 32 -7.16 -4.65 -5.40
N ALA A 33 -6.05 -4.02 -5.02
CA ALA A 33 -5.96 -3.37 -3.71
C ALA A 33 -7.19 -2.47 -3.52
N ALA A 34 -7.77 -2.51 -2.32
CA ALA A 34 -9.03 -1.85 -2.07
C ALA A 34 -8.98 -0.34 -2.34
N THR A 35 -10.07 0.17 -2.79
CA THR A 35 -10.28 1.48 -3.38
C THR A 35 -10.37 2.64 -2.39
N GLY A 36 -9.59 2.62 -1.29
CA GLY A 36 -9.12 3.86 -0.70
C GLY A 36 -7.97 4.46 -1.50
N GLY A 37 -7.35 3.68 -2.41
CA GLY A 37 -6.17 4.08 -3.16
C GLY A 37 -4.96 4.37 -2.25
N VAL A 38 -3.76 4.33 -2.81
CA VAL A 38 -2.54 4.75 -2.12
C VAL A 38 -2.60 6.25 -1.86
N THR A 39 -2.19 6.68 -0.67
CA THR A 39 -2.22 8.07 -0.22
C THR A 39 -0.83 8.55 0.19
N GLY A 40 -0.74 9.85 0.45
CA GLY A 40 0.45 10.43 1.06
C GLY A 40 1.71 10.33 0.20
N TYR A 41 2.86 10.29 0.84
CA TYR A 41 4.15 10.20 0.15
C TYR A 41 4.34 8.88 -0.63
N ALA A 42 3.63 7.82 -0.30
CA ALA A 42 3.66 6.59 -1.10
C ALA A 42 3.10 6.76 -2.52
N THR A 43 2.39 7.86 -2.81
CA THR A 43 1.96 8.23 -4.18
C THR A 43 3.05 8.91 -5.00
N GLN A 44 4.14 9.35 -4.36
CA GLN A 44 5.25 10.06 -4.99
C GLN A 44 6.31 9.08 -5.51
N ASN A 45 7.35 9.60 -6.15
CA ASN A 45 8.47 8.78 -6.68
C ASN A 45 7.99 7.62 -7.58
N GLY A 46 7.05 7.89 -8.48
CA GLY A 46 6.46 6.89 -9.36
C GLY A 46 5.25 6.14 -8.76
N GLY A 47 4.94 6.37 -7.47
CA GLY A 47 3.80 5.77 -6.78
C GLY A 47 4.02 4.34 -6.31
N THR A 48 3.04 3.82 -5.57
CA THR A 48 3.05 2.47 -5.02
C THR A 48 1.86 1.69 -5.59
N THR A 49 2.11 0.61 -6.31
CA THR A 49 1.10 -0.27 -6.92
C THR A 49 1.13 -1.68 -6.37
N GLY A 50 2.17 -1.99 -5.57
CA GLY A 50 2.38 -3.33 -5.02
C GLY A 50 2.39 -4.42 -6.10
N GLY A 51 1.68 -5.51 -5.85
CA GLY A 51 1.55 -6.65 -6.75
C GLY A 51 0.49 -6.50 -7.85
N ALA A 52 0.01 -5.27 -8.12
CA ALA A 52 -1.04 -5.06 -9.11
C ALA A 52 -0.66 -5.63 -10.49
N GLY A 53 -1.62 -6.31 -11.14
CA GLY A 53 -1.42 -6.98 -12.42
C GLY A 53 -0.63 -8.29 -12.35
N GLY A 54 -0.12 -8.67 -11.18
CA GLY A 54 0.57 -9.92 -10.95
C GLY A 54 -0.33 -11.09 -10.57
N GLN A 55 0.30 -12.24 -10.36
CA GLN A 55 -0.38 -13.42 -9.84
C GLN A 55 -0.96 -13.15 -8.45
N VAL A 56 -2.16 -13.68 -8.18
CA VAL A 56 -2.75 -13.71 -6.85
C VAL A 56 -2.63 -15.12 -6.28
N VAL A 57 -2.05 -15.24 -5.10
CA VAL A 57 -1.88 -16.53 -4.40
C VAL A 57 -2.40 -16.44 -2.97
N LYS A 58 -2.83 -17.57 -2.41
CA LYS A 58 -3.21 -17.69 -1.00
C LYS A 58 -2.07 -18.28 -0.19
N ALA A 59 -1.89 -17.79 1.04
CA ALA A 59 -0.95 -18.32 2.02
C ALA A 59 -1.58 -18.36 3.41
N THR A 60 -1.39 -19.47 4.12
CA THR A 60 -1.83 -19.68 5.50
C THR A 60 -0.65 -19.95 6.44
N THR A 61 0.57 -19.93 5.91
CA THR A 61 1.82 -20.09 6.65
C THR A 61 2.88 -19.11 6.13
N GLY A 62 3.83 -18.74 6.97
CA GLY A 62 4.97 -17.91 6.56
C GLY A 62 5.85 -18.59 5.51
N THR A 63 5.97 -19.91 5.59
CA THR A 63 6.67 -20.69 4.56
C THR A 63 6.01 -20.57 3.19
N GLN A 64 4.67 -20.57 3.11
CA GLN A 64 3.95 -20.37 1.86
C GLN A 64 4.11 -18.92 1.33
N ILE A 65 4.15 -17.92 2.21
CA ILE A 65 4.48 -16.55 1.82
C ILE A 65 5.88 -16.52 1.17
N HIS A 66 6.88 -17.10 1.81
CA HIS A 66 8.24 -17.17 1.27
C HIS A 66 8.31 -17.95 -0.03
N GLN A 67 7.61 -19.07 -0.15
CA GLN A 67 7.53 -19.85 -1.40
C GLN A 67 6.92 -19.03 -2.54
N ALA A 68 5.85 -18.29 -2.26
CA ALA A 68 5.22 -17.40 -3.23
C ALA A 68 6.18 -16.29 -3.70
N LEU A 69 6.93 -15.69 -2.79
CA LEU A 69 7.94 -14.66 -3.11
C LEU A 69 9.10 -15.25 -3.96
N CYS A 70 9.63 -16.40 -3.58
CA CYS A 70 10.80 -17.02 -4.21
C CYS A 70 10.44 -17.82 -5.48
N GLY A 71 9.17 -18.16 -5.68
CA GLY A 71 8.69 -18.86 -6.89
C GLY A 71 8.38 -17.93 -8.07
N ARG A 72 8.59 -16.62 -7.95
CA ARG A 72 8.39 -15.67 -9.04
C ARG A 72 9.49 -15.82 -10.10
N ALA A 73 9.18 -15.44 -11.34
CA ALA A 73 10.16 -15.48 -12.44
C ALA A 73 11.37 -14.57 -12.18
N THR A 74 11.17 -13.43 -11.52
CA THR A 74 12.22 -12.50 -11.07
C THR A 74 11.84 -11.88 -9.72
N SER A 75 12.81 -11.26 -9.05
CA SER A 75 12.56 -10.51 -7.81
C SER A 75 11.62 -9.32 -7.97
N SER A 76 11.37 -8.86 -9.20
CA SER A 76 10.46 -7.75 -9.52
C SER A 76 9.15 -8.18 -10.20
N THR A 77 8.93 -9.46 -10.45
CA THR A 77 7.65 -9.95 -10.99
C THR A 77 6.52 -9.64 -10.00
N PRO A 78 5.45 -8.92 -10.41
CA PRO A 78 4.37 -8.54 -9.50
C PRO A 78 3.66 -9.75 -8.90
N ILE A 79 3.29 -9.65 -7.60
CA ILE A 79 2.52 -10.70 -6.90
C ILE A 79 1.66 -10.10 -5.80
N THR A 80 0.43 -10.59 -5.68
CA THR A 80 -0.45 -10.35 -4.53
C THR A 80 -0.58 -11.63 -3.72
N ILE A 81 -0.21 -11.58 -2.45
CA ILE A 81 -0.29 -12.70 -1.51
C ILE A 81 -1.43 -12.43 -0.54
N GLN A 82 -2.51 -13.17 -0.66
CA GLN A 82 -3.64 -13.18 0.25
C GLN A 82 -3.33 -14.07 1.45
N VAL A 83 -3.21 -13.47 2.62
CA VAL A 83 -2.85 -14.18 3.85
C VAL A 83 -4.08 -14.39 4.72
N GLU A 84 -4.26 -15.61 5.25
CA GLU A 84 -5.34 -15.94 6.17
C GLU A 84 -4.83 -16.82 7.30
N GLY A 85 -5.27 -16.53 8.53
CA GLY A 85 -4.94 -17.29 9.73
C GLY A 85 -3.71 -16.78 10.48
N THR A 86 -3.14 -17.61 11.34
CA THR A 86 -2.02 -17.23 12.21
C THR A 86 -0.68 -17.70 11.65
N ILE A 87 0.17 -16.73 11.38
CA ILE A 87 1.54 -16.89 10.93
C ILE A 87 2.46 -16.71 12.13
N ASN A 88 3.36 -17.64 12.38
CA ASN A 88 4.25 -17.62 13.53
C ASN A 88 5.58 -18.35 13.24
N HIS A 89 6.48 -18.39 14.21
CA HIS A 89 7.79 -19.06 14.06
C HIS A 89 7.68 -20.53 13.66
N ALA A 90 6.67 -21.26 14.18
CA ALA A 90 6.52 -22.71 13.93
C ALA A 90 6.13 -23.02 12.48
N ASN A 91 5.50 -22.07 11.78
CA ASN A 91 5.06 -22.26 10.40
C ASN A 91 5.80 -21.35 9.37
N THR A 92 6.95 -20.80 9.77
CA THR A 92 7.73 -19.87 8.91
C THR A 92 9.17 -20.35 8.78
N ALA A 93 9.43 -21.15 7.75
CA ALA A 93 10.76 -21.60 7.38
C ALA A 93 11.42 -20.66 6.37
N LYS A 94 12.75 -20.67 6.33
CA LYS A 94 13.53 -20.05 5.26
C LYS A 94 13.22 -20.73 3.93
N VAL A 95 13.10 -19.93 2.88
CA VAL A 95 13.04 -20.37 1.48
C VAL A 95 14.08 -19.59 0.68
N SER A 96 14.75 -20.27 -0.25
CA SER A 96 15.69 -19.66 -1.18
C SER A 96 15.38 -20.11 -2.60
N GLY A 97 15.53 -19.21 -3.54
CA GLY A 97 15.33 -19.43 -4.97
C GLY A 97 15.99 -18.30 -5.77
N ASP A 98 15.82 -18.31 -7.08
CA ASP A 98 16.44 -17.33 -7.99
C ASP A 98 15.88 -15.90 -7.76
N SER A 99 14.64 -15.79 -7.28
CA SER A 99 13.95 -14.52 -7.10
C SER A 99 13.96 -14.00 -5.67
N CYS A 100 14.39 -14.76 -4.68
CA CYS A 100 14.56 -14.30 -3.31
C CYS A 100 15.38 -15.26 -2.44
N ASN A 101 15.84 -14.73 -1.29
CA ASN A 101 16.50 -15.52 -0.24
C ASN A 101 16.01 -14.96 1.11
N THR A 102 15.09 -15.68 1.74
CA THR A 102 14.44 -15.27 2.99
C THR A 102 15.16 -15.80 4.23
N ALA A 103 14.74 -15.36 5.42
CA ALA A 103 15.19 -15.88 6.70
C ALA A 103 14.08 -16.70 7.39
N ALA A 104 14.43 -17.55 8.34
CA ALA A 104 13.47 -18.22 9.19
C ALA A 104 13.00 -17.28 10.31
N GLY A 105 11.75 -17.44 10.77
CA GLY A 105 11.25 -16.73 11.94
C GLY A 105 10.98 -15.23 11.74
N VAL A 106 10.88 -14.77 10.51
CA VAL A 106 10.49 -13.41 10.11
C VAL A 106 9.87 -13.48 8.71
N ILE A 107 8.94 -12.61 8.37
CA ILE A 107 8.53 -12.43 6.97
C ILE A 107 9.51 -11.47 6.33
N GLU A 108 10.38 -11.99 5.48
CA GLU A 108 11.45 -11.20 4.88
C GLU A 108 11.16 -10.82 3.44
N LEU A 109 10.95 -9.51 3.22
CA LEU A 109 10.80 -8.87 1.92
C LEU A 109 12.14 -8.21 1.58
N LYS A 110 13.08 -9.00 1.04
CA LYS A 110 14.45 -8.55 0.82
C LYS A 110 14.84 -8.62 -0.65
N GLN A 111 15.37 -7.51 -1.17
CA GLN A 111 15.83 -7.37 -2.55
C GLN A 111 14.75 -7.73 -3.58
N ILE A 112 13.51 -7.34 -3.28
CA ILE A 112 12.35 -7.62 -4.11
C ILE A 112 11.52 -6.36 -4.34
N SER A 113 10.65 -6.40 -5.35
CA SER A 113 9.68 -5.33 -5.59
C SER A 113 8.35 -5.86 -6.09
N ASN A 114 7.35 -4.95 -6.15
CA ASN A 114 6.04 -5.21 -6.72
C ASN A 114 5.27 -6.31 -5.95
N VAL A 115 5.15 -6.14 -4.63
CA VAL A 115 4.48 -7.11 -3.74
C VAL A 115 3.32 -6.45 -3.01
N THR A 116 2.18 -7.12 -2.99
CA THR A 116 1.08 -6.85 -2.06
C THR A 116 0.91 -8.02 -1.10
N LEU A 117 0.95 -7.74 0.20
CA LEU A 117 0.61 -8.67 1.27
C LEU A 117 -0.70 -8.20 1.90
N VAL A 118 -1.78 -8.95 1.75
CA VAL A 118 -3.11 -8.53 2.20
C VAL A 118 -3.80 -9.60 3.02
N GLY A 119 -4.29 -9.23 4.20
CA GLY A 119 -5.12 -10.09 5.05
C GLY A 119 -6.52 -10.27 4.46
N VAL A 120 -6.97 -11.53 4.39
CA VAL A 120 -8.28 -11.90 3.85
C VAL A 120 -9.02 -12.86 4.80
N GLY A 121 -10.29 -13.15 4.50
CA GLY A 121 -11.09 -14.11 5.23
C GLY A 121 -11.26 -13.75 6.71
N SER A 122 -10.86 -14.63 7.62
CA SER A 122 -10.89 -14.42 9.07
C SER A 122 -9.80 -13.47 9.57
N GLY A 123 -8.94 -12.98 8.70
CA GLY A 123 -7.82 -12.09 8.99
C GLY A 123 -6.46 -12.77 8.96
N ALA A 124 -5.41 -11.96 8.87
CA ALA A 124 -4.01 -12.38 8.91
C ALA A 124 -3.37 -11.89 10.20
N VAL A 125 -2.88 -12.81 11.04
CA VAL A 125 -2.22 -12.49 12.30
C VAL A 125 -0.78 -13.01 12.25
N PHE A 126 0.19 -12.11 12.29
CA PHE A 126 1.61 -12.42 12.47
C PHE A 126 1.90 -12.37 13.99
N ASP A 127 1.99 -13.53 14.61
CA ASP A 127 2.15 -13.66 16.06
C ASP A 127 3.61 -13.92 16.42
N GLN A 128 4.23 -13.01 17.14
CA GLN A 128 5.65 -12.99 17.50
C GLN A 128 6.60 -12.98 16.28
N LEU A 129 6.10 -12.64 15.13
CA LEU A 129 6.81 -12.70 13.85
C LEU A 129 6.68 -11.36 13.13
N GLY A 130 7.79 -10.62 13.01
CA GLY A 130 7.82 -9.33 12.32
C GLY A 130 7.82 -9.46 10.80
N ILE A 131 7.54 -8.35 10.14
CA ILE A 131 7.70 -8.18 8.70
C ILE A 131 8.90 -7.25 8.47
N HIS A 132 9.94 -7.76 7.83
CA HIS A 132 11.17 -7.03 7.57
C HIS A 132 11.34 -6.74 6.08
N ILE A 133 11.43 -5.45 5.73
CA ILE A 133 11.55 -4.95 4.36
C ILE A 133 12.96 -4.38 4.20
N ARG A 134 13.72 -4.89 3.21
CA ARG A 134 15.11 -4.53 3.03
C ARG A 134 15.50 -4.47 1.56
N GLN A 135 16.14 -3.37 1.13
CA GLN A 135 16.55 -3.16 -0.26
C GLN A 135 15.41 -3.45 -1.26
N SER A 136 14.21 -2.99 -0.93
CA SER A 136 12.98 -3.37 -1.61
C SER A 136 12.13 -2.14 -1.92
N SER A 137 11.24 -2.27 -2.91
CA SER A 137 10.39 -1.14 -3.32
C SER A 137 9.03 -1.58 -3.83
N ASN A 138 8.09 -0.64 -3.86
CA ASN A 138 6.74 -0.86 -4.36
C ASN A 138 6.03 -1.99 -3.60
N ILE A 139 5.87 -1.81 -2.28
CA ILE A 139 5.29 -2.80 -1.37
C ILE A 139 3.99 -2.26 -0.78
N ILE A 140 2.96 -3.06 -0.78
CA ILE A 140 1.69 -2.81 -0.07
C ILE A 140 1.52 -3.88 1.02
N ILE A 141 1.26 -3.46 2.25
CA ILE A 141 0.85 -4.32 3.37
C ILE A 141 -0.49 -3.81 3.87
N GLN A 142 -1.53 -4.62 3.79
CA GLN A 142 -2.88 -4.18 4.09
C GLN A 142 -3.66 -5.20 4.89
N ASN A 143 -4.47 -4.73 5.85
CA ASN A 143 -5.41 -5.55 6.61
C ASN A 143 -4.76 -6.71 7.38
N VAL A 144 -3.62 -6.46 8.02
CA VAL A 144 -2.89 -7.46 8.80
C VAL A 144 -2.74 -7.04 10.27
N THR A 145 -2.68 -8.01 11.16
CA THR A 145 -2.27 -7.80 12.56
C THR A 145 -0.87 -8.36 12.76
N VAL A 146 0.07 -7.53 13.25
CA VAL A 146 1.40 -7.97 13.67
C VAL A 146 1.53 -7.71 15.16
N LYS A 147 1.79 -8.75 15.94
CA LYS A 147 1.78 -8.62 17.39
C LYS A 147 2.94 -9.32 18.08
N ASN A 148 3.35 -8.75 19.21
CA ASN A 148 4.28 -9.33 20.19
C ASN A 148 5.63 -9.75 19.60
N VAL A 149 6.17 -8.95 18.67
CA VAL A 149 7.46 -9.23 18.04
C VAL A 149 8.59 -8.90 19.00
N LYS A 150 9.47 -9.87 19.22
CA LYS A 150 10.71 -9.72 20.02
C LYS A 150 11.94 -10.04 19.18
N LYS A 151 13.07 -9.48 19.58
CA LYS A 151 14.36 -9.83 18.94
C LYS A 151 14.59 -11.33 19.01
N SER A 152 14.87 -11.95 17.86
CA SER A 152 15.08 -13.41 17.77
C SER A 152 15.99 -13.77 16.58
N GLY A 153 16.45 -15.02 16.58
CA GLY A 153 17.36 -15.56 15.58
C GLY A 153 18.83 -15.52 16.01
N SER A 154 19.64 -16.40 15.39
CA SER A 154 21.10 -16.44 15.59
C SER A 154 21.76 -16.80 14.24
N PRO A 155 22.37 -15.84 13.53
CA PRO A 155 22.36 -14.41 13.81
C PRO A 155 20.93 -13.81 13.85
N THR A 156 20.76 -12.65 14.48
CA THR A 156 19.44 -12.02 14.61
C THR A 156 18.78 -11.82 13.26
N SER A 157 17.65 -12.48 13.01
CA SER A 157 16.85 -12.35 11.81
C SER A 157 15.61 -11.48 12.02
N ASN A 158 15.11 -11.41 13.26
CA ASN A 158 14.00 -10.57 13.67
C ASN A 158 14.53 -9.47 14.61
N GLY A 159 14.46 -8.21 14.17
CA GLY A 159 14.97 -7.05 14.91
C GLY A 159 14.13 -6.63 16.11
N GLY A 160 12.93 -7.21 16.29
CA GLY A 160 11.99 -6.85 17.34
C GLY A 160 10.94 -5.83 16.90
N ASP A 161 11.02 -5.32 15.68
CA ASP A 161 10.03 -4.41 15.10
C ASP A 161 8.84 -5.20 14.55
N ALA A 162 7.62 -4.67 14.72
CA ALA A 162 6.47 -5.30 14.09
C ALA A 162 6.56 -5.19 12.55
N ILE A 163 6.85 -3.99 12.03
CA ILE A 163 7.27 -3.78 10.64
C ILE A 163 8.54 -2.93 10.66
N GLY A 164 9.64 -3.50 10.20
CA GLY A 164 10.93 -2.82 10.08
C GLY A 164 11.33 -2.62 8.63
N MET A 165 11.85 -1.43 8.29
CA MET A 165 12.32 -1.07 6.95
C MET A 165 13.74 -0.55 7.03
N GLU A 166 14.65 -1.08 6.19
CA GLU A 166 16.03 -0.62 6.16
C GLU A 166 16.72 -0.84 4.81
N SER A 167 17.80 -0.10 4.58
CA SER A 167 18.67 -0.25 3.41
C SER A 167 17.95 0.05 2.09
N ASP A 168 17.76 1.34 1.81
CA ASP A 168 17.23 1.82 0.52
C ASP A 168 15.79 1.38 0.18
N VAL A 169 14.92 1.26 1.17
CA VAL A 169 13.49 0.95 0.94
C VAL A 169 12.77 2.16 0.35
N ARG A 170 11.94 1.93 -0.67
CA ARG A 170 11.17 2.97 -1.37
C ARG A 170 9.74 2.53 -1.64
N ASN A 171 8.81 3.51 -1.59
CA ASN A 171 7.43 3.30 -2.01
C ASN A 171 6.74 2.15 -1.28
N VAL A 172 6.47 2.35 0.01
CA VAL A 172 5.75 1.40 0.87
C VAL A 172 4.45 2.03 1.37
N TRP A 173 3.38 1.31 1.24
CA TRP A 173 2.09 1.67 1.82
C TRP A 173 1.63 0.58 2.79
N VAL A 174 1.52 0.95 4.07
CA VAL A 174 0.92 0.09 5.11
C VAL A 174 -0.41 0.70 5.49
N ASP A 175 -1.47 -0.10 5.41
CA ASP A 175 -2.83 0.40 5.51
C ASP A 175 -3.74 -0.57 6.28
N HIS A 176 -4.70 -0.03 7.04
CA HIS A 176 -5.68 -0.81 7.80
C HIS A 176 -5.05 -1.98 8.56
N SER A 177 -3.91 -1.75 9.19
CA SER A 177 -3.18 -2.78 9.92
C SER A 177 -3.16 -2.50 11.42
N THR A 178 -2.98 -3.55 12.23
CA THR A 178 -2.83 -3.43 13.68
C THR A 178 -1.44 -3.90 14.07
N LEU A 179 -0.65 -3.00 14.66
CA LEU A 179 0.69 -3.26 15.17
C LEU A 179 0.64 -3.13 16.69
N GLU A 180 0.92 -4.21 17.43
CA GLU A 180 0.78 -4.19 18.88
C GLU A 180 1.82 -5.03 19.60
N ALA A 181 2.12 -4.64 20.83
CA ALA A 181 2.91 -5.42 21.75
C ALA A 181 2.10 -5.70 23.04
N SER A 182 2.69 -6.37 23.99
CA SER A 182 2.15 -6.57 25.33
C SER A 182 3.09 -6.07 26.42
N GLY A 183 3.98 -5.13 26.06
CA GLY A 183 4.96 -4.53 26.98
C GLY A 183 5.94 -3.64 26.22
N GLY A 184 6.95 -3.15 26.93
CA GLY A 184 7.96 -2.25 26.41
C GLY A 184 9.32 -2.91 26.18
N GLU A 185 10.36 -2.07 26.12
CA GLU A 185 11.74 -2.51 25.90
C GLU A 185 12.26 -3.45 26.99
N ALA A 186 11.85 -3.23 28.23
CA ALA A 186 12.25 -4.07 29.36
C ALA A 186 11.77 -5.53 29.19
N GLU A 187 10.64 -5.74 28.51
CA GLU A 187 10.09 -7.06 28.20
C GLU A 187 10.62 -7.63 26.87
N GLY A 188 11.53 -6.91 26.18
CA GLY A 188 12.19 -7.34 24.94
C GLY A 188 11.46 -6.97 23.65
N PHE A 189 10.47 -6.06 23.69
CA PHE A 189 9.84 -5.50 22.52
C PHE A 189 10.64 -4.27 22.03
N ASP A 190 10.64 -4.00 20.72
CA ASP A 190 11.23 -2.79 20.12
C ASP A 190 10.14 -1.90 19.50
N GLY A 191 10.42 -1.22 18.40
CA GLY A 191 9.46 -0.36 17.73
C GLY A 191 8.33 -1.14 17.06
N LEU A 192 7.19 -0.48 16.85
CA LEU A 192 6.11 -1.07 16.07
C LEU A 192 6.30 -0.79 14.57
N PHE A 193 6.87 0.38 14.20
CA PHE A 193 7.00 0.79 12.80
C PHE A 193 8.28 1.59 12.58
N ASP A 194 9.35 0.91 12.23
CA ASP A 194 10.70 1.48 12.16
C ASP A 194 11.20 1.64 10.72
N MET A 195 11.88 2.77 10.46
CA MET A 195 12.48 3.13 9.18
C MET A 195 13.91 3.58 9.38
N LYS A 196 14.85 2.90 8.72
CA LYS A 196 16.29 3.10 8.88
C LYS A 196 16.98 3.10 7.53
N ASP A 197 18.21 3.58 7.49
CA ASP A 197 19.16 3.40 6.40
C ASP A 197 18.57 3.75 5.03
N ASN A 198 18.20 5.03 4.87
CA ASN A 198 17.70 5.63 3.63
C ASN A 198 16.32 5.12 3.17
N THR A 199 15.40 4.84 4.10
CA THR A 199 14.00 4.51 3.77
C THR A 199 13.21 5.77 3.47
N GLN A 200 12.48 5.81 2.33
CA GLN A 200 11.73 6.99 1.87
C GLN A 200 10.42 6.62 1.15
N TYR A 201 9.52 7.62 1.02
CA TYR A 201 8.24 7.51 0.34
C TYR A 201 7.32 6.44 0.93
N VAL A 202 7.10 6.56 2.23
CA VAL A 202 6.27 5.63 3.01
C VAL A 202 5.00 6.31 3.48
N THR A 203 3.88 5.58 3.46
CA THR A 203 2.64 5.99 4.11
C THR A 203 2.14 4.89 5.04
N LEU A 204 1.81 5.27 6.28
CA LEU A 204 1.03 4.48 7.23
C LEU A 204 -0.32 5.14 7.39
N SER A 205 -1.40 4.43 7.05
CA SER A 205 -2.76 4.96 7.09
C SER A 205 -3.74 4.01 7.75
N TYR A 206 -4.79 4.57 8.36
CA TYR A 206 -5.89 3.81 8.95
C TYR A 206 -5.44 2.61 9.78
N SER A 207 -4.35 2.74 10.51
CA SER A 207 -3.73 1.66 11.27
C SER A 207 -3.77 1.92 12.76
N ILE A 208 -3.63 0.86 13.57
CA ILE A 208 -3.54 0.93 15.02
C ILE A 208 -2.12 0.58 15.45
N LEU A 209 -1.51 1.43 16.26
CA LEU A 209 -0.27 1.18 16.98
C LEU A 209 -0.56 1.26 18.47
N ARG A 210 -0.33 0.17 19.22
CA ARG A 210 -0.72 0.18 20.65
C ARG A 210 0.07 -0.73 21.56
N ASN A 211 -0.01 -0.42 22.85
CA ASN A 211 0.46 -1.25 23.98
C ASN A 211 1.96 -1.57 23.89
N SER A 212 2.78 -0.59 23.51
CA SER A 212 4.23 -0.74 23.37
C SER A 212 4.97 0.42 24.02
N GLY A 213 6.20 0.19 24.43
CA GLY A 213 7.10 1.26 24.86
C GLY A 213 7.47 2.23 23.72
N ARG A 214 7.42 1.78 22.46
CA ARG A 214 7.86 2.57 21.31
C ARG A 214 6.94 2.40 20.11
N GLY A 215 6.40 3.51 19.59
CA GLY A 215 5.59 3.53 18.37
C GLY A 215 6.42 3.25 17.12
N GLY A 216 7.51 3.99 16.92
CA GLY A 216 8.40 3.76 15.78
C GLY A 216 9.39 4.90 15.56
N LEU A 217 10.47 4.63 14.85
CA LEU A 217 11.48 5.63 14.54
C LEU A 217 11.74 5.78 13.03
N ILE A 218 12.22 6.96 12.69
CA ILE A 218 12.74 7.32 11.37
C ILE A 218 14.17 7.80 11.59
N GLY A 219 15.14 6.98 11.19
CA GLY A 219 16.58 7.18 11.46
C GLY A 219 17.03 6.60 12.80
N SER A 220 18.06 5.74 12.78
CA SER A 220 18.58 5.02 13.94
C SER A 220 19.50 5.86 14.82
N SER A 221 20.07 6.94 14.27
CA SER A 221 20.99 7.85 14.97
C SER A 221 20.80 9.31 14.54
N GLU A 222 21.33 10.25 15.31
CA GLU A 222 21.29 11.69 15.00
C GLU A 222 22.07 12.06 13.72
N THR A 223 22.87 11.14 13.18
CA THR A 223 23.62 11.32 11.92
C THR A 223 23.01 10.60 10.73
N GLU A 224 21.99 9.77 10.95
CA GLU A 224 21.28 9.06 9.88
C GLU A 224 20.06 9.88 9.42
N LEU A 225 20.28 10.80 8.49
CA LEU A 225 19.33 11.84 8.11
C LEU A 225 18.68 11.62 6.72
N SER A 226 18.99 10.52 6.05
CA SER A 226 18.53 10.24 4.68
C SER A 226 17.11 9.65 4.60
N ASN A 227 16.52 9.27 5.74
CA ASN A 227 15.14 8.79 5.79
C ASN A 227 14.17 9.97 5.68
N GLY A 228 12.98 9.77 5.08
CA GLY A 228 12.02 10.86 5.00
C GLY A 228 10.97 10.68 3.91
N PHE A 229 10.20 11.76 3.67
CA PHE A 229 9.03 11.71 2.80
C PHE A 229 8.02 10.66 3.29
N ILE A 230 7.51 10.89 4.51
CA ILE A 230 6.67 9.93 5.22
C ILE A 230 5.33 10.55 5.55
N THR A 231 4.26 9.79 5.42
CA THR A 231 2.92 10.22 5.81
C THR A 231 2.36 9.27 6.86
N PHE A 232 1.78 9.87 7.90
CA PHE A 232 0.98 9.18 8.91
C PHE A 232 -0.40 9.82 8.96
N HIS A 233 -1.46 9.09 8.62
CA HIS A 233 -2.80 9.67 8.70
C HIS A 233 -3.87 8.66 9.12
N HIS A 234 -4.88 9.16 9.84
CA HIS A 234 -6.01 8.37 10.31
C HIS A 234 -5.61 7.14 11.13
N ASN A 235 -4.46 7.22 11.82
CA ASN A 235 -3.98 6.14 12.68
C ASN A 235 -4.42 6.39 14.13
N LEU A 236 -4.62 5.29 14.86
CA LEU A 236 -4.78 5.28 16.31
C LEU A 236 -3.44 4.93 16.96
N TYR A 237 -2.92 5.84 17.77
CA TYR A 237 -1.79 5.61 18.67
C TYR A 237 -2.32 5.52 20.10
N GLN A 238 -2.21 4.37 20.73
CA GLN A 238 -2.83 4.13 22.03
C GLN A 238 -1.91 3.39 23.00
N ASN A 239 -1.78 3.88 24.24
CA ASN A 239 -0.97 3.27 25.30
C ASN A 239 0.48 3.03 24.82
N LEU A 240 1.15 4.10 24.42
CA LEU A 240 2.54 4.09 23.97
C LEU A 240 3.35 5.01 24.87
N ASP A 241 4.59 4.61 25.20
CA ASP A 241 5.43 5.49 26.01
C ASP A 241 6.02 6.62 25.15
N SER A 242 6.56 6.30 23.97
CA SER A 242 7.25 7.29 23.15
C SER A 242 7.30 6.95 21.65
N ARG A 243 7.92 7.84 20.84
CA ARG A 243 8.20 7.65 19.41
C ARG A 243 6.96 7.46 18.55
N THR A 244 6.10 8.49 18.47
CA THR A 244 4.86 8.44 17.68
C THR A 244 4.76 9.52 16.57
N PRO A 245 5.74 9.67 15.67
CA PRO A 245 7.01 8.97 15.56
C PRO A 245 8.18 9.73 16.22
N LEU A 246 9.33 9.05 16.41
CA LEU A 246 10.63 9.71 16.52
C LEU A 246 11.17 9.95 15.11
N LEU A 247 11.41 11.20 14.73
CA LEU A 247 11.83 11.60 13.40
C LEU A 247 13.20 12.30 13.48
N ARG A 248 14.20 11.77 12.76
CA ARG A 248 15.55 12.33 12.61
C ARG A 248 15.80 12.70 11.15
N GLY A 249 16.05 13.97 10.89
CA GLY A 249 16.12 14.46 9.51
C GLY A 249 14.82 14.26 8.75
N GLY A 250 14.83 14.52 7.47
CA GLY A 250 13.70 14.24 6.59
C GLY A 250 12.43 15.07 6.82
N ILE A 251 11.37 14.69 6.15
CA ILE A 251 10.06 15.35 6.20
C ILE A 251 9.00 14.30 6.52
N ALA A 252 8.10 14.61 7.46
CA ALA A 252 6.90 13.84 7.74
C ALA A 252 5.64 14.72 7.67
N HIS A 253 4.57 14.19 7.07
CA HIS A 253 3.22 14.75 7.12
C HIS A 253 2.35 13.88 8.01
N ILE A 254 1.83 14.46 9.08
CA ILE A 254 1.14 13.77 10.19
C ILE A 254 -0.21 14.45 10.36
N TYR A 255 -1.29 13.82 9.90
CA TYR A 255 -2.61 14.46 9.94
C TYR A 255 -3.74 13.49 10.27
N ASN A 256 -4.77 14.00 10.91
CA ASN A 256 -5.97 13.27 11.32
C ASN A 256 -5.69 11.97 12.09
N ASN A 257 -4.60 11.91 12.86
CA ASN A 257 -4.34 10.79 13.76
C ASN A 257 -4.95 11.04 15.13
N TYR A 258 -5.36 10.00 15.79
CA TYR A 258 -5.83 9.99 17.16
C TYR A 258 -4.76 9.41 18.09
N TYR A 259 -4.27 10.23 19.00
CA TYR A 259 -3.30 9.87 20.02
C TYR A 259 -3.98 9.83 21.37
N VAL A 260 -3.87 8.75 22.10
CA VAL A 260 -4.46 8.60 23.44
C VAL A 260 -3.56 7.80 24.38
N ASN A 261 -3.35 8.33 25.58
CA ASN A 261 -2.46 7.77 26.59
C ASN A 261 -1.02 7.58 26.10
N LEU A 262 -0.38 8.69 25.68
CA LEU A 262 1.07 8.72 25.46
C LEU A 262 1.75 9.10 26.78
N ASN A 263 2.62 8.21 27.30
CA ASN A 263 3.09 8.31 28.68
C ASN A 263 4.31 9.21 28.88
N GLU A 264 5.21 9.28 27.87
CA GLU A 264 6.47 10.03 27.95
C GLU A 264 6.57 11.13 26.91
N SER A 265 6.45 10.78 25.61
CA SER A 265 6.53 11.74 24.52
C SER A 265 5.84 11.23 23.25
N GLY A 266 5.32 12.18 22.46
CA GLY A 266 4.64 11.90 21.19
C GLY A 266 5.55 12.03 19.97
N ILE A 267 5.20 12.97 19.09
CA ILE A 267 5.94 13.35 17.87
C ILE A 267 7.24 14.04 18.31
N ASN A 268 8.37 13.35 18.12
CA ASN A 268 9.67 13.80 18.53
C ASN A 268 10.52 14.15 17.31
N SER A 269 10.55 15.41 16.94
CA SER A 269 11.29 15.93 15.78
C SER A 269 12.70 16.32 16.20
N ARG A 270 13.72 15.71 15.56
CA ARG A 270 15.13 15.87 15.90
C ARG A 270 16.00 16.09 14.68
N ALA A 271 17.24 16.53 14.89
CA ALA A 271 18.32 16.56 13.91
C ALA A 271 17.89 17.20 12.57
N GLY A 272 17.24 18.36 12.64
CA GLY A 272 16.80 19.10 11.46
C GLY A 272 15.54 18.55 10.78
N ALA A 273 14.90 17.53 11.33
CA ALA A 273 13.63 17.00 10.80
C ALA A 273 12.54 18.06 10.75
N LYS A 274 11.60 17.91 9.84
CA LYS A 274 10.45 18.81 9.66
C LYS A 274 9.15 18.02 9.65
N ALA A 275 8.35 18.18 10.69
CA ALA A 275 7.03 17.57 10.82
C ALA A 275 5.94 18.58 10.47
N LYS A 276 5.07 18.26 9.49
CA LYS A 276 3.80 18.97 9.28
C LYS A 276 2.71 18.22 10.03
N VAL A 277 2.07 18.90 11.00
CA VAL A 277 1.18 18.29 11.99
C VAL A 277 -0.18 18.97 11.91
N ASP A 278 -1.13 18.37 11.20
CA ASP A 278 -2.41 18.99 10.86
C ASP A 278 -3.60 18.18 11.40
N ASN A 279 -4.55 18.86 12.06
CA ASN A 279 -5.85 18.31 12.47
C ASN A 279 -5.78 16.97 13.22
N ASN A 280 -4.73 16.71 14.01
CA ASN A 280 -4.66 15.54 14.88
C ASN A 280 -5.42 15.81 16.18
N TYR A 281 -5.81 14.75 16.87
CA TYR A 281 -6.41 14.80 18.19
C TYR A 281 -5.51 14.09 19.20
N PHE A 282 -5.03 14.83 20.19
CA PHE A 282 -4.22 14.31 21.30
C PHE A 282 -5.04 14.32 22.58
N LYS A 283 -5.11 13.18 23.27
CA LYS A 283 -5.90 13.02 24.47
C LYS A 283 -5.14 12.33 25.58
N ASP A 284 -5.31 12.80 26.83
CA ASP A 284 -4.75 12.19 28.04
C ASP A 284 -3.25 11.80 27.86
N SER A 285 -2.45 12.72 27.33
CA SER A 285 -1.10 12.43 26.84
C SER A 285 -0.09 13.45 27.37
N LYS A 286 1.20 13.09 27.34
CA LYS A 286 2.30 13.94 27.73
C LYS A 286 3.22 14.26 26.55
N ASP A 287 3.71 15.52 26.47
CA ASP A 287 4.75 15.96 25.56
C ASP A 287 4.53 15.50 24.11
N VAL A 288 3.32 15.74 23.60
CA VAL A 288 2.84 15.15 22.32
C VAL A 288 3.56 15.67 21.07
N LEU A 289 4.30 16.77 21.17
CA LEU A 289 5.08 17.36 20.07
C LEU A 289 6.28 18.14 20.64
N GLY A 290 7.45 17.92 20.06
CA GLY A 290 8.65 18.67 20.46
C GLY A 290 9.94 18.04 19.95
N THR A 291 11.07 18.48 20.55
CA THR A 291 12.38 17.81 20.49
C THR A 291 12.69 17.32 21.91
N PHE A 292 12.83 16.01 22.09
CA PHE A 292 13.00 15.40 23.41
C PHE A 292 14.23 14.50 23.47
N TYR A 293 14.92 14.47 24.60
CA TYR A 293 16.09 13.62 24.91
C TYR A 293 17.30 13.88 23.99
N THR A 294 17.45 15.12 23.48
CA THR A 294 18.56 15.53 22.62
C THR A 294 18.61 17.07 22.52
N ASP A 295 19.77 17.61 22.27
CA ASP A 295 20.01 19.01 21.88
C ASP A 295 19.96 19.22 20.36
N ALA A 296 19.89 18.14 19.56
CA ALA A 296 19.79 18.18 18.11
C ALA A 296 18.35 18.55 17.67
N ALA A 297 18.06 19.84 17.58
CA ALA A 297 16.74 20.38 17.32
C ALA A 297 16.11 19.89 16.01
N GLY A 298 14.80 19.63 16.03
CA GLY A 298 13.94 19.48 14.86
C GLY A 298 12.91 20.61 14.80
N TYR A 299 12.05 20.55 13.77
CA TYR A 299 11.10 21.62 13.45
C TYR A 299 9.71 21.04 13.20
N TRP A 300 8.68 21.90 13.36
CA TRP A 300 7.29 21.55 13.09
C TRP A 300 6.49 22.73 12.54
N GLN A 301 5.55 22.38 11.69
CA GLN A 301 4.47 23.26 11.26
C GLN A 301 3.15 22.67 11.77
N VAL A 302 2.38 23.44 12.52
CA VAL A 302 1.15 22.98 13.17
C VAL A 302 -0.07 23.75 12.68
N SER A 303 -1.19 23.04 12.48
CA SER A 303 -2.47 23.63 12.14
C SER A 303 -3.62 22.74 12.62
N GLY A 304 -4.66 23.32 13.22
CA GLY A 304 -5.94 22.68 13.50
C GLY A 304 -5.94 21.53 14.50
N ASN A 305 -4.84 21.27 15.23
CA ASN A 305 -4.76 20.17 16.19
C ASN A 305 -5.58 20.45 17.45
N THR A 306 -6.10 19.39 18.08
CA THR A 306 -6.78 19.44 19.38
C THR A 306 -5.92 18.80 20.46
N PHE A 307 -5.76 19.49 21.59
CA PHE A 307 -5.01 19.03 22.77
C PHE A 307 -5.97 18.91 23.95
N ASP A 308 -6.47 17.71 24.22
CA ASP A 308 -7.44 17.38 25.27
C ASP A 308 -6.72 16.69 26.43
N ASN A 309 -6.63 17.38 27.58
CA ASN A 309 -5.90 16.91 28.74
C ASN A 309 -4.44 16.52 28.45
N VAL A 310 -3.72 17.39 27.69
CA VAL A 310 -2.30 17.20 27.38
C VAL A 310 -1.44 17.95 28.39
N THR A 311 -0.46 17.25 28.94
CA THR A 311 0.54 17.83 29.85
C THR A 311 1.87 18.06 29.13
N TRP A 312 2.59 19.09 29.53
CA TRP A 312 3.85 19.50 28.94
C TRP A 312 4.91 19.66 30.01
N SER A 313 6.09 19.09 29.77
CA SER A 313 7.24 19.26 30.64
C SER A 313 7.87 20.65 30.47
N ALA A 314 8.72 21.03 31.40
CA ALA A 314 9.47 22.27 31.30
C ALA A 314 10.56 22.17 30.21
N HIS A 315 10.87 23.32 29.58
CA HIS A 315 12.01 23.39 28.65
C HIS A 315 13.34 23.15 29.37
N ALA A 316 14.21 22.38 28.73
CA ALA A 316 15.59 22.12 29.14
C ALA A 316 16.49 22.03 27.90
N SER A 317 17.79 21.88 28.06
CA SER A 317 18.76 21.83 26.95
C SER A 317 18.49 20.66 25.99
N ASP A 318 18.01 19.55 26.52
CA ASP A 318 17.70 18.30 25.80
C ASP A 318 16.20 17.99 25.74
N ASN A 319 15.36 18.95 26.12
CA ASN A 319 13.92 18.81 26.21
C ASN A 319 13.21 20.11 25.82
N ASN A 320 12.70 20.15 24.61
CA ASN A 320 12.05 21.31 24.03
C ASN A 320 10.61 20.98 23.55
N PRO A 321 9.63 20.91 24.47
CA PRO A 321 8.22 20.70 24.12
C PRO A 321 7.65 21.88 23.33
N ALA A 322 6.77 21.60 22.36
CA ALA A 322 6.11 22.64 21.57
C ALA A 322 5.02 23.39 22.36
N GLY A 323 4.50 22.78 23.43
CA GLY A 323 3.38 23.28 24.21
C GLY A 323 3.74 24.29 25.30
N PRO A 324 2.74 24.84 26.05
CA PRO A 324 1.32 24.42 25.98
C PRO A 324 0.52 24.99 24.78
N ASN A 325 1.05 25.96 24.05
CA ASN A 325 0.42 26.59 22.88
C ASN A 325 1.34 26.40 21.66
N PRO A 326 1.32 25.24 21.00
CA PRO A 326 2.21 24.97 19.90
C PRO A 326 2.10 25.97 18.76
N THR A 327 3.23 26.52 18.33
CA THR A 327 3.35 27.41 17.18
C THR A 327 4.32 26.84 16.17
N SER A 328 4.08 27.14 14.88
CA SER A 328 4.95 26.70 13.79
C SER A 328 6.31 27.42 13.86
N ASN A 329 7.41 26.66 13.72
CA ASN A 329 8.78 27.19 13.65
C ASN A 329 9.44 26.89 12.28
N THR A 330 8.69 26.28 11.34
CA THR A 330 9.10 26.03 9.96
C THR A 330 7.87 26.01 9.04
N THR A 331 8.12 25.93 7.73
CA THR A 331 7.10 25.67 6.70
C THR A 331 7.45 24.40 5.95
N VAL A 332 6.45 23.54 5.71
CA VAL A 332 6.60 22.26 5.00
C VAL A 332 5.64 22.24 3.81
N SER A 333 6.17 22.09 2.62
CA SER A 333 5.38 21.90 1.39
C SER A 333 5.06 20.41 1.21
N ILE A 334 3.79 20.10 0.94
CA ILE A 334 3.31 18.74 0.66
C ILE A 334 3.02 18.61 -0.84
N PRO A 335 3.65 17.66 -1.54
CA PRO A 335 3.57 17.57 -3.01
C PRO A 335 2.37 16.78 -3.55
N TYR A 336 1.45 16.35 -2.70
CA TYR A 336 0.26 15.58 -3.07
C TYR A 336 -1.00 16.20 -2.50
N SER A 337 -2.15 15.87 -3.09
CA SER A 337 -3.46 16.29 -2.59
C SER A 337 -3.88 15.43 -1.38
N TYR A 338 -4.51 16.06 -0.41
CA TYR A 338 -5.07 15.40 0.78
C TYR A 338 -6.30 16.14 1.26
N SER A 339 -7.18 15.45 1.99
CA SER A 339 -8.34 16.05 2.67
C SER A 339 -8.13 15.96 4.17
N LEU A 340 -8.61 16.97 4.89
CA LEU A 340 -8.55 17.02 6.35
C LEU A 340 -9.94 16.87 6.94
N ASP A 341 -10.13 15.84 7.74
CA ASP A 341 -11.26 15.80 8.67
C ASP A 341 -11.08 16.86 9.76
N ALA A 342 -12.19 17.40 10.27
CA ALA A 342 -12.14 18.31 11.39
C ALA A 342 -11.59 17.60 12.63
N ALA A 343 -10.63 18.21 13.33
CA ALA A 343 -9.93 17.55 14.45
C ALA A 343 -10.90 17.01 15.53
N GLY A 344 -12.00 17.70 15.79
CA GLY A 344 -12.99 17.28 16.79
C GLY A 344 -13.68 15.94 16.50
N CYS A 345 -13.72 15.48 15.24
CA CYS A 345 -14.32 14.20 14.88
C CYS A 345 -13.28 13.09 14.70
N VAL A 346 -11.99 13.42 14.70
CA VAL A 346 -10.90 12.45 14.50
C VAL A 346 -11.00 11.24 15.44
N PRO A 347 -11.29 11.37 16.75
CA PRO A 347 -11.47 10.21 17.61
C PRO A 347 -12.55 9.24 17.12
N SER A 348 -13.66 9.77 16.62
CA SER A 348 -14.77 8.96 16.13
C SER A 348 -14.44 8.25 14.82
N ILE A 349 -13.96 8.98 13.81
CA ILE A 349 -13.66 8.40 12.49
C ILE A 349 -12.52 7.40 12.57
N VAL A 350 -11.44 7.71 13.30
CA VAL A 350 -10.30 6.80 13.45
C VAL A 350 -10.69 5.52 14.21
N THR A 351 -11.50 5.61 15.26
CA THR A 351 -11.96 4.43 15.99
C THR A 351 -12.80 3.49 15.11
N GLN A 352 -13.55 4.04 14.16
CA GLN A 352 -14.39 3.26 13.26
C GLN A 352 -13.59 2.63 12.11
N THR A 353 -12.59 3.32 11.60
CA THR A 353 -11.91 2.96 10.35
C THR A 353 -10.54 2.31 10.54
N ALA A 354 -9.77 2.70 11.56
CA ALA A 354 -8.40 2.22 11.75
C ALA A 354 -8.32 0.78 12.23
N GLY A 355 -7.30 0.05 11.77
CA GLY A 355 -6.96 -1.30 12.17
C GLY A 355 -7.42 -2.39 11.22
N ALA A 356 -6.86 -3.57 11.40
CA ALA A 356 -7.22 -4.76 10.63
C ALA A 356 -8.67 -5.19 10.89
N ASN A 357 -9.28 -5.81 9.89
CA ASN A 357 -10.65 -6.37 9.92
C ASN A 357 -11.76 -5.32 10.17
N LYS A 358 -11.53 -4.08 9.75
CA LYS A 358 -12.51 -2.97 9.81
C LYS A 358 -13.22 -2.72 8.46
N GLY A 359 -13.14 -3.67 7.52
CA GLY A 359 -13.77 -3.55 6.21
C GLY A 359 -13.09 -2.53 5.29
N LEU A 360 -11.85 -2.12 5.60
CA LEU A 360 -11.07 -1.15 4.84
C LEU A 360 -11.80 0.19 4.65
N GLN A 361 -12.59 0.60 5.64
CA GLN A 361 -13.34 1.85 5.58
C GLN A 361 -12.42 3.05 5.70
N VAL A 362 -12.67 4.07 4.90
CA VAL A 362 -11.91 5.33 4.89
C VAL A 362 -12.84 6.51 5.21
N SER A 363 -12.28 7.63 5.62
CA SER A 363 -13.05 8.88 5.72
C SER A 363 -13.33 9.47 4.35
N ASP A 364 -14.50 10.10 4.19
CA ASP A 364 -14.84 10.90 3.02
C ASP A 364 -14.22 12.33 3.07
N GLY A 365 -13.41 12.63 4.09
CA GLY A 365 -12.85 13.96 4.36
C GLY A 365 -13.83 14.91 5.08
N ASN A 366 -15.00 14.39 5.48
CA ASN A 366 -16.02 15.09 6.25
C ASN A 366 -16.47 14.27 7.47
N CYS A 367 -15.55 13.48 8.02
CA CYS A 367 -15.78 12.67 9.23
C CYS A 367 -16.79 11.51 9.05
N THR A 368 -17.09 11.10 7.84
CA THR A 368 -18.03 10.00 7.58
C THR A 368 -17.28 8.76 7.07
N PRO A 369 -17.42 7.61 7.75
CA PRO A 369 -16.84 6.37 7.23
C PRO A 369 -17.51 5.96 5.92
N THR A 370 -16.71 5.68 4.91
CA THR A 370 -17.17 5.14 3.63
C THR A 370 -16.50 3.81 3.37
N THR A 371 -17.28 2.84 2.89
CA THR A 371 -16.70 1.59 2.39
C THR A 371 -16.21 1.86 0.98
N PRO A 372 -14.92 1.62 0.69
CA PRO A 372 -14.42 1.73 -0.67
C PRO A 372 -15.28 0.87 -1.61
N THR A 373 -15.81 1.47 -2.68
CA THR A 373 -16.54 0.76 -3.71
C THR A 373 -15.57 -0.05 -4.55
N GLY A 374 -15.29 -1.29 -4.14
CA GLY A 374 -14.29 -2.16 -4.79
C GLY A 374 -13.79 -3.31 -3.90
N ASN A 375 -14.61 -3.74 -2.95
CA ASN A 375 -14.25 -4.82 -2.03
C ASN A 375 -14.09 -6.17 -2.75
N PRO A 376 -13.06 -6.98 -2.44
CA PRO A 376 -13.03 -8.39 -2.78
C PRO A 376 -14.14 -9.09 -2.00
N THR A 377 -15.26 -9.38 -2.66
CA THR A 377 -16.33 -10.17 -2.08
C THR A 377 -15.83 -11.56 -1.70
N THR A 378 -15.85 -11.86 -0.42
CA THR A 378 -15.73 -13.22 0.10
C THR A 378 -16.90 -14.05 -0.46
N PRO A 379 -16.67 -15.18 -1.14
CA PRO A 379 -17.78 -16.07 -1.49
C PRO A 379 -18.25 -16.80 -0.23
N THR A 380 -19.46 -16.50 0.21
CA THR A 380 -20.19 -17.35 1.16
C THR A 380 -20.57 -18.65 0.44
N PRO A 381 -20.27 -19.84 0.95
CA PRO A 381 -20.71 -21.08 0.31
C PRO A 381 -22.20 -21.28 0.55
N SER A 382 -22.99 -21.24 -0.50
CA SER A 382 -24.34 -21.79 -0.51
C SER A 382 -24.45 -22.83 -1.62
N PRO A 383 -24.96 -24.03 -1.32
CA PRO A 383 -25.07 -25.06 -2.33
C PRO A 383 -26.38 -24.92 -3.08
N THR A 384 -26.36 -24.68 -4.36
CA THR A 384 -27.41 -25.11 -5.27
C THR A 384 -26.97 -25.08 -6.73
N THR A 385 -27.21 -26.18 -7.38
CA THR A 385 -27.12 -26.43 -8.81
C THR A 385 -27.97 -25.46 -9.64
N ALA A 386 -27.35 -24.77 -10.60
CA ALA A 386 -28.05 -24.20 -11.74
C ALA A 386 -27.11 -24.00 -12.94
N THR A 387 -27.65 -24.28 -14.08
CA THR A 387 -27.12 -24.31 -15.44
C THR A 387 -26.47 -22.99 -15.88
N PRO A 388 -25.41 -22.99 -16.71
CA PRO A 388 -24.67 -21.77 -17.08
C PRO A 388 -25.44 -20.90 -18.07
N SER A 389 -25.55 -19.63 -17.74
CA SER A 389 -25.95 -18.54 -18.64
C SER A 389 -24.75 -17.56 -18.80
N PRO A 390 -24.61 -16.85 -19.91
CA PRO A 390 -23.33 -16.27 -20.33
C PRO A 390 -22.85 -15.08 -19.48
N THR A 391 -21.54 -15.04 -19.28
CA THR A 391 -20.75 -14.10 -18.48
C THR A 391 -20.88 -12.66 -18.97
N THR A 392 -21.28 -11.75 -18.07
CA THR A 392 -21.15 -10.29 -18.27
C THR A 392 -19.78 -9.82 -17.81
N GLY A 393 -19.10 -9.01 -18.62
CA GLY A 393 -17.80 -8.40 -18.37
C GLY A 393 -17.77 -7.35 -17.25
N PRO A 394 -16.62 -6.69 -17.00
CA PRO A 394 -16.39 -5.82 -15.85
C PRO A 394 -17.40 -4.67 -15.78
N THR A 395 -17.78 -4.32 -14.56
CA THR A 395 -18.83 -3.36 -14.21
C THR A 395 -18.59 -2.01 -14.89
N GLN A 396 -19.48 -1.65 -15.79
CA GLN A 396 -19.54 -0.36 -16.47
C GLN A 396 -19.94 0.71 -15.43
N PRO A 397 -19.39 1.95 -15.49
CA PRO A 397 -19.88 3.06 -14.69
C PRO A 397 -21.39 3.21 -14.83
N SER A 398 -22.08 3.56 -13.73
CA SER A 398 -23.52 3.80 -13.78
C SER A 398 -23.80 5.07 -14.58
N GLY A 399 -24.55 4.96 -15.67
CA GLY A 399 -24.90 6.08 -16.53
C GLY A 399 -24.86 5.73 -18.01
N THR A 400 -25.30 6.68 -18.85
CA THR A 400 -25.24 6.55 -20.31
C THR A 400 -23.81 6.81 -20.77
N ASN A 401 -23.25 5.91 -21.59
CA ASN A 401 -21.98 6.12 -22.25
C ASN A 401 -22.14 7.21 -23.33
N LEU A 402 -21.62 8.40 -23.04
CA LEU A 402 -21.75 9.59 -23.90
C LEU A 402 -20.86 9.49 -25.16
N SER A 403 -19.85 8.62 -25.18
CA SER A 403 -18.96 8.41 -26.33
C SER A 403 -19.73 7.89 -27.54
N LEU A 404 -20.81 7.12 -27.33
CA LEU A 404 -21.60 6.54 -28.41
C LEU A 404 -22.24 7.59 -29.33
N SER A 405 -22.60 8.76 -28.78
CA SER A 405 -23.16 9.88 -29.53
C SER A 405 -22.10 10.84 -30.09
N GLY A 406 -20.82 10.66 -29.72
CA GLY A 406 -19.72 11.52 -30.13
C GLY A 406 -19.00 11.05 -31.41
N GLY A 407 -18.13 11.90 -31.93
CA GLY A 407 -17.10 11.55 -32.92
C GLY A 407 -15.81 11.12 -32.23
N ALA A 408 -14.88 10.49 -32.96
CA ALA A 408 -13.54 10.16 -32.45
C ALA A 408 -12.45 10.63 -33.41
N ASP A 409 -11.32 11.11 -32.83
CA ASP A 409 -10.09 11.45 -33.55
C ASP A 409 -8.84 11.19 -32.67
N GLY A 410 -7.64 11.55 -33.12
CA GLY A 410 -6.42 11.35 -32.33
C GLY A 410 -5.16 11.78 -33.05
N SER A 411 -4.00 11.58 -32.42
CA SER A 411 -2.69 12.03 -32.93
C SER A 411 -2.19 11.18 -34.09
N SER A 412 -2.30 9.85 -34.01
CA SER A 412 -1.86 8.90 -35.02
C SER A 412 -2.59 7.58 -34.86
N LYS A 413 -2.56 6.72 -35.88
CA LYS A 413 -3.10 5.37 -35.81
C LYS A 413 -2.22 4.37 -36.54
N ALA A 414 -2.09 3.18 -35.99
CA ALA A 414 -1.42 2.06 -36.62
C ALA A 414 -2.26 1.54 -37.81
N SER A 415 -1.59 0.93 -38.78
CA SER A 415 -2.27 0.28 -39.91
C SER A 415 -3.26 -0.78 -39.44
N GLY A 416 -4.44 -0.81 -40.02
CA GLY A 416 -5.50 -1.75 -39.63
C GLY A 416 -6.33 -1.33 -38.42
N THR A 417 -6.06 -0.16 -37.80
CA THR A 417 -6.86 0.37 -36.68
C THR A 417 -7.63 1.64 -37.04
N SER A 418 -8.63 1.99 -36.26
CA SER A 418 -9.46 3.18 -36.49
C SER A 418 -9.75 3.90 -35.17
N TYR A 419 -9.86 5.23 -35.22
CA TYR A 419 -10.33 6.01 -34.06
C TYR A 419 -11.77 5.64 -33.64
N GLY A 420 -12.64 5.27 -34.60
CA GLY A 420 -14.00 4.85 -34.32
C GLY A 420 -14.10 3.58 -33.48
N ASN A 421 -13.08 2.73 -33.49
CA ASN A 421 -13.07 1.47 -32.75
C ASN A 421 -13.10 1.67 -31.23
N VAL A 422 -12.77 2.87 -30.73
CA VAL A 422 -12.80 3.13 -29.26
C VAL A 422 -14.22 3.41 -28.72
N LYS A 423 -15.24 3.34 -29.58
CA LYS A 423 -16.64 3.62 -29.20
C LYS A 423 -17.66 2.81 -29.99
N ASP A 424 -17.28 1.69 -30.55
CA ASP A 424 -18.15 0.81 -31.34
C ASP A 424 -18.82 -0.30 -30.53
N GLY A 425 -18.53 -0.40 -29.23
CA GLY A 425 -19.06 -1.41 -28.32
C GLY A 425 -18.44 -2.79 -28.52
N ASN A 426 -17.35 -2.92 -29.28
CA ASN A 426 -16.73 -4.19 -29.63
C ASN A 426 -15.30 -4.28 -29.10
N LEU A 427 -15.12 -5.00 -28.01
CA LEU A 427 -13.81 -5.19 -27.38
C LEU A 427 -12.76 -5.95 -28.23
N SER A 428 -13.16 -6.49 -29.38
CA SER A 428 -12.27 -7.17 -30.33
C SER A 428 -11.64 -6.19 -31.33
N THR A 429 -12.20 -4.99 -31.49
CA THR A 429 -11.66 -3.90 -32.27
C THR A 429 -10.92 -2.92 -31.37
N TYR A 430 -9.97 -2.17 -31.90
CA TYR A 430 -9.21 -1.21 -31.07
C TYR A 430 -8.59 -0.11 -31.93
N TRP A 431 -8.26 1.00 -31.29
CA TRP A 431 -7.30 1.97 -31.76
C TRP A 431 -5.93 1.69 -31.17
N SER A 432 -4.89 1.89 -31.95
CA SER A 432 -3.48 1.88 -31.52
C SER A 432 -2.76 3.04 -32.17
N PRO A 433 -1.89 3.78 -31.47
CA PRO A 433 -1.04 4.77 -32.11
C PRO A 433 -0.02 4.11 -33.06
N SER A 434 0.60 4.88 -33.94
CA SER A 434 1.67 4.37 -34.82
C SER A 434 2.98 4.09 -34.08
N GLY A 435 3.09 4.46 -32.80
CA GLY A 435 4.25 4.24 -31.92
C GLY A 435 3.82 3.73 -30.54
N SER A 436 4.72 3.82 -29.57
CA SER A 436 4.47 3.44 -28.17
C SER A 436 3.67 4.49 -27.38
N THR A 437 3.49 5.69 -27.92
CA THR A 437 2.74 6.81 -27.32
C THR A 437 1.83 7.45 -28.36
N GLY A 438 0.79 8.13 -27.89
CA GLY A 438 -0.16 8.84 -28.73
C GLY A 438 -1.45 9.17 -28.00
N SER A 439 -2.39 9.82 -28.68
CA SER A 439 -3.66 10.21 -28.06
C SER A 439 -4.85 9.84 -28.93
N VAL A 440 -5.96 9.53 -28.29
CA VAL A 440 -7.28 9.35 -28.88
C VAL A 440 -8.30 10.19 -28.12
N SER A 441 -9.28 10.72 -28.82
CA SER A 441 -10.25 11.65 -28.28
C SER A 441 -11.67 11.27 -28.66
N VAL A 442 -12.62 11.59 -27.76
CA VAL A 442 -14.06 11.64 -28.03
C VAL A 442 -14.48 13.11 -28.09
N LYS A 443 -15.34 13.48 -29.05
CA LYS A 443 -15.77 14.86 -29.29
C LYS A 443 -17.27 14.95 -29.59
N TRP A 444 -17.88 16.06 -29.21
CA TRP A 444 -19.30 16.35 -29.37
C TRP A 444 -19.51 17.71 -30.03
N ASP A 445 -20.63 17.86 -30.73
CA ASP A 445 -20.99 19.12 -31.37
C ASP A 445 -21.36 20.22 -30.37
N ALA A 446 -21.86 19.83 -29.18
CA ALA A 446 -22.17 20.73 -28.09
C ALA A 446 -21.33 20.41 -26.85
N ALA A 447 -21.17 21.38 -25.95
CA ALA A 447 -20.52 21.16 -24.68
C ALA A 447 -21.25 20.10 -23.87
N THR A 448 -20.53 19.07 -23.46
CA THR A 448 -21.02 17.88 -22.74
C THR A 448 -20.33 17.82 -21.38
N THR A 449 -21.11 17.60 -20.33
CA THR A 449 -20.56 17.44 -18.98
C THR A 449 -20.00 16.02 -18.83
N VAL A 450 -18.73 15.91 -18.48
CA VAL A 450 -18.02 14.64 -18.24
C VAL A 450 -17.32 14.72 -16.89
N SER A 451 -17.46 13.67 -16.07
CA SER A 451 -16.78 13.53 -14.78
C SER A 451 -15.94 12.26 -14.68
N SER A 452 -16.15 11.31 -15.60
CA SER A 452 -15.33 10.10 -15.66
C SER A 452 -15.22 9.54 -17.07
N VAL A 453 -14.15 8.79 -17.31
CA VAL A 453 -13.93 8.01 -18.51
C VAL A 453 -13.60 6.56 -18.13
N ASN A 454 -13.96 5.61 -18.98
CA ASN A 454 -13.56 4.22 -18.81
C ASN A 454 -12.77 3.77 -20.04
N ILE A 455 -11.52 3.44 -19.83
CA ILE A 455 -10.61 2.97 -20.88
C ILE A 455 -10.50 1.45 -20.80
N ARG A 456 -10.85 0.78 -21.88
CA ARG A 456 -10.71 -0.68 -21.99
C ARG A 456 -9.61 -1.02 -22.97
N GLU A 457 -8.68 -1.87 -22.54
CA GLU A 457 -7.62 -2.38 -23.39
C GLU A 457 -8.04 -3.63 -24.14
N ALA A 458 -7.56 -3.76 -25.37
CA ALA A 458 -7.64 -5.02 -26.09
C ALA A 458 -6.53 -5.99 -25.62
N SER A 459 -6.72 -7.28 -25.85
CA SER A 459 -5.76 -8.32 -25.49
C SER A 459 -4.35 -8.03 -26.05
N GLY A 460 -3.34 -8.18 -25.19
CA GLY A 460 -1.94 -7.90 -25.52
C GLY A 460 -1.61 -6.40 -25.59
N SER A 461 -2.42 -5.54 -24.99
CA SER A 461 -2.10 -4.14 -24.76
C SER A 461 -1.15 -3.97 -23.55
N SER A 462 -0.54 -2.79 -23.45
CA SER A 462 0.52 -2.51 -22.46
C SER A 462 0.60 -1.01 -22.12
N ILE A 463 -0.56 -0.36 -21.91
CA ILE A 463 -0.62 1.06 -21.55
C ILE A 463 0.01 1.25 -20.16
N GLY A 464 1.02 2.09 -20.09
CA GLY A 464 1.71 2.49 -18.87
C GLY A 464 1.10 3.75 -18.26
N SER A 465 1.76 4.90 -18.46
CA SER A 465 1.29 6.19 -17.95
C SER A 465 0.45 6.92 -18.99
N TRP A 466 -0.50 7.74 -18.51
CA TRP A 466 -1.42 8.48 -19.37
C TRP A 466 -1.86 9.80 -18.70
N ARG A 467 -2.47 10.68 -19.51
CA ARG A 467 -3.20 11.87 -19.07
C ARG A 467 -4.59 11.90 -19.72
N VAL A 468 -5.59 12.38 -18.99
CA VAL A 468 -6.88 12.78 -19.54
C VAL A 468 -6.88 14.30 -19.64
N LEU A 469 -7.15 14.82 -20.82
CA LEU A 469 -7.09 16.24 -21.13
C LEU A 469 -8.47 16.78 -21.49
N ASN A 470 -8.74 18.03 -21.14
CA ASN A 470 -9.73 18.83 -21.82
C ASN A 470 -9.20 19.06 -23.26
N GLY A 471 -9.80 18.41 -24.24
CA GLY A 471 -9.34 18.43 -25.62
C GLY A 471 -9.55 19.78 -26.32
N ASP A 472 -10.35 20.69 -25.74
CA ASP A 472 -10.57 22.04 -26.27
C ASP A 472 -9.44 22.99 -25.85
N THR A 473 -8.89 22.83 -24.65
CA THR A 473 -7.91 23.75 -24.06
C THR A 473 -6.52 23.13 -23.86
N GLY A 474 -6.41 21.81 -23.91
CA GLY A 474 -5.18 21.09 -23.59
C GLY A 474 -4.92 20.94 -22.06
N ALA A 475 -5.79 21.46 -21.20
CA ALA A 475 -5.62 21.37 -19.76
C ALA A 475 -5.72 19.93 -19.29
N VAL A 476 -4.81 19.51 -18.39
CA VAL A 476 -4.84 18.18 -17.77
C VAL A 476 -5.99 18.12 -16.77
N LEU A 477 -6.94 17.21 -16.98
CA LEU A 477 -8.04 16.92 -16.04
C LEU A 477 -7.56 15.96 -14.96
N THR A 478 -6.82 14.95 -15.36
CA THR A 478 -6.19 13.99 -14.44
C THR A 478 -5.08 13.22 -15.17
N SER A 479 -4.21 12.54 -14.43
CA SER A 479 -3.14 11.69 -14.97
C SER A 479 -2.92 10.49 -14.06
N GLY A 480 -2.35 9.41 -14.62
CA GLY A 480 -2.10 8.20 -13.85
C GLY A 480 -1.44 7.10 -14.66
N SER A 481 -1.54 5.88 -14.16
CA SER A 481 -1.10 4.65 -14.80
C SER A 481 -2.14 3.54 -14.62
N GLY A 482 -2.10 2.53 -15.49
CA GLY A 482 -3.16 1.54 -15.58
C GLY A 482 -4.43 2.11 -16.23
N VAL A 483 -5.37 1.25 -16.62
CA VAL A 483 -6.59 1.63 -17.32
C VAL A 483 -7.83 1.14 -16.59
N GLY A 484 -9.00 1.56 -17.04
CA GLY A 484 -10.30 1.28 -16.42
C GLY A 484 -11.08 2.57 -16.22
N THR A 485 -11.88 2.66 -15.18
CA THR A 485 -12.63 3.86 -14.85
C THR A 485 -11.73 4.91 -14.21
N ILE A 486 -11.66 6.09 -14.81
CA ILE A 486 -10.84 7.23 -14.41
C ILE A 486 -11.78 8.40 -14.11
N SER A 487 -11.82 8.86 -12.87
CA SER A 487 -12.66 9.98 -12.43
C SER A 487 -11.85 11.27 -12.29
N PHE A 488 -12.51 12.40 -12.54
CA PHE A 488 -11.95 13.76 -12.40
C PHE A 488 -13.06 14.75 -12.04
N ALA A 489 -12.70 15.96 -11.68
CA ALA A 489 -13.67 17.02 -11.42
C ALA A 489 -14.55 17.24 -12.65
N SER A 490 -15.88 17.30 -12.45
CA SER A 490 -16.85 17.48 -13.54
C SER A 490 -16.50 18.67 -14.41
N ALA A 491 -16.39 18.47 -15.70
CA ALA A 491 -16.00 19.47 -16.69
C ALA A 491 -16.98 19.51 -17.87
N SER A 492 -17.38 20.70 -18.26
CA SER A 492 -18.18 20.93 -19.48
C SER A 492 -17.23 21.20 -20.63
N LEU A 493 -17.17 20.29 -21.62
CA LEU A 493 -16.20 20.32 -22.71
C LEU A 493 -16.78 19.71 -23.99
N ARG A 494 -16.23 20.08 -25.14
CA ARG A 494 -16.62 19.51 -26.43
C ARG A 494 -15.73 18.36 -26.88
N LYS A 495 -14.57 18.20 -26.20
CA LYS A 495 -13.61 17.16 -26.54
C LYS A 495 -12.89 16.70 -25.27
N VAL A 496 -12.84 15.39 -25.04
CA VAL A 496 -11.98 14.78 -24.03
C VAL A 496 -10.93 13.91 -24.71
N THR A 497 -9.69 14.00 -24.27
CA THR A 497 -8.55 13.30 -24.89
C THR A 497 -7.90 12.38 -23.87
N PHE A 498 -7.71 11.12 -24.24
CA PHE A 498 -6.87 10.18 -23.52
C PHE A 498 -5.51 10.11 -24.22
N GLU A 499 -4.46 10.56 -23.54
CA GLU A 499 -3.10 10.60 -24.03
C GLU A 499 -2.23 9.56 -23.32
N ILE A 500 -1.66 8.64 -24.06
CA ILE A 500 -0.72 7.62 -23.57
C ILE A 500 0.67 8.23 -23.61
N THR A 501 1.28 8.41 -22.43
CA THR A 501 2.61 9.02 -22.27
C THR A 501 3.72 7.99 -22.14
N SER A 502 3.39 6.74 -21.76
CA SER A 502 4.32 5.60 -21.82
C SER A 502 3.58 4.28 -22.02
N SER A 503 4.25 3.31 -22.62
CA SER A 503 3.79 1.92 -22.71
C SER A 503 4.98 0.96 -22.74
N SER A 504 4.80 -0.28 -22.29
CA SER A 504 5.84 -1.32 -22.35
C SER A 504 5.84 -2.14 -23.64
N GLY A 505 4.96 -1.78 -24.60
CA GLY A 505 4.80 -2.40 -25.90
C GLY A 505 3.85 -1.58 -26.78
N THR A 506 3.06 -2.23 -27.63
CA THR A 506 2.08 -1.55 -28.49
C THR A 506 0.77 -1.36 -27.71
N PRO A 507 0.39 -0.12 -27.36
CA PRO A 507 -0.86 0.13 -26.66
C PRO A 507 -2.06 -0.06 -27.58
N LYS A 508 -3.17 -0.63 -27.05
CA LYS A 508 -4.38 -0.92 -27.79
C LYS A 508 -5.61 -0.54 -26.95
N VAL A 509 -6.29 0.55 -27.32
CA VAL A 509 -7.54 0.97 -26.68
C VAL A 509 -8.72 0.38 -27.42
N ALA A 510 -9.41 -0.56 -26.79
CA ALA A 510 -10.63 -1.16 -27.35
C ALA A 510 -11.83 -0.22 -27.19
N GLU A 511 -12.04 0.33 -25.97
CA GLU A 511 -13.10 1.30 -25.72
C GLU A 511 -12.62 2.50 -24.91
N PHE A 512 -13.13 3.67 -25.25
CA PHE A 512 -13.00 4.93 -24.54
C PHE A 512 -14.40 5.46 -24.24
N GLU A 513 -14.99 4.96 -23.19
CA GLU A 513 -16.31 5.35 -22.73
C GLU A 513 -16.24 6.62 -21.88
N THR A 514 -17.26 7.48 -21.95
CA THR A 514 -17.33 8.74 -21.19
C THR A 514 -18.65 8.87 -20.45
N TYR A 515 -18.64 9.42 -19.24
CA TYR A 515 -19.81 9.52 -18.36
C TYR A 515 -19.87 10.88 -17.66
N ALA A 516 -21.12 11.33 -17.36
CA ALA A 516 -21.39 12.59 -16.68
C ALA A 516 -21.04 12.55 -15.17
#